data_21044182d7f893017b1aebf280d411d4
#
_entry.id   21044182d7f893017b1aebf280d411d4
#
_cell.length_a   1.000
_cell.length_b   1.000
_cell.length_c   1.000
_cell.angle_alpha   90.00
_cell.angle_beta   90.00
_cell.angle_gamma   90.00
#
_symmetry.space_group_name_H-M   'P 1'
#
loop_
_entity.id
_entity.type
_entity.pdbx_description
1 polymer ?
#
loop_
_entity_poly.entity_id
_entity_poly.type
_entity_poly.pdbx_seq_one_letter_code
_entity_poly.pdbx_strand_id
1 'polypeptide(L)'
;ATKEAPVHQNVKDALVNASELDTELIMRPLKNTERVLKNDAVTRILNKEKEQGDNLQIQDIFGEVAGVYPKIMQEGTMEAGAWSCGMVAGLIHDIPTCKELVDRIISDAESIINDRLSKVKIA
;
A
#
# COMPACT_ATOMS: atom_id res chain seq x y z
N ALA A 1 3.79 6.68 5.79
CA ALA A 1 2.84 7.47 6.60
C ALA A 1 3.61 8.39 7.56
N THR A 2 3.48 9.69 7.40
CA THR A 2 4.07 10.68 8.32
C THR A 2 2.99 11.65 8.82
N LYS A 3 3.26 12.35 9.93
CA LYS A 3 2.34 13.36 10.47
C LYS A 3 2.05 14.45 9.45
N GLU A 4 3.07 14.87 8.68
CA GLU A 4 2.99 15.94 7.69
C GLU A 4 2.38 15.53 6.33
N ALA A 5 2.23 14.23 6.07
CA ALA A 5 1.64 13.76 4.80
C ALA A 5 0.20 14.29 4.66
N PRO A 6 -0.14 14.97 3.55
CA PRO A 6 -1.45 15.60 3.34
C PRO A 6 -2.52 14.58 2.90
N VAL A 7 -2.63 13.47 3.64
CA VAL A 7 -3.64 12.44 3.44
C VAL A 7 -4.48 12.29 4.70
N HIS A 8 -5.72 11.84 4.53
CA HIS A 8 -6.66 11.65 5.63
C HIS A 8 -6.10 10.68 6.68
N GLN A 9 -6.48 10.89 7.96
CA GLN A 9 -5.99 10.04 9.06
C GLN A 9 -6.35 8.56 8.85
N ASN A 10 -7.53 8.25 8.32
CA ASN A 10 -7.94 6.88 8.02
C ASN A 10 -6.95 6.13 7.12
N VAL A 11 -6.30 6.81 6.17
CA VAL A 11 -5.27 6.22 5.30
C VAL A 11 -4.03 5.87 6.11
N LYS A 12 -3.60 6.77 7.01
CA LYS A 12 -2.45 6.54 7.89
C LYS A 12 -2.72 5.38 8.85
N ASP A 13 -3.91 5.34 9.43
CA ASP A 13 -4.33 4.29 10.36
C ASP A 13 -4.45 2.93 9.63
N ALA A 14 -4.97 2.92 8.41
CA ALA A 14 -5.03 1.71 7.59
C ALA A 14 -3.63 1.14 7.31
N LEU A 15 -2.64 1.99 7.04
CA LEU A 15 -1.25 1.56 6.82
C LEU A 15 -0.61 0.99 8.08
N VAL A 16 -0.82 1.62 9.24
CA VAL A 16 -0.25 1.17 10.54
C VAL A 16 -0.88 -0.13 11.03
N ASN A 17 -2.17 -0.34 10.72
CA ASN A 17 -2.90 -1.54 11.13
C ASN A 17 -2.75 -2.70 10.14
N ALA A 18 -2.19 -2.47 8.94
CA ALA A 18 -2.04 -3.50 7.93
C ALA A 18 -0.84 -4.40 8.22
N SER A 19 -0.99 -5.68 7.90
CA SER A 19 0.09 -6.65 7.75
C SER A 19 0.50 -6.81 6.28
N GLU A 20 1.57 -7.55 6.03
CA GLU A 20 1.97 -7.95 4.67
C GLU A 20 0.92 -8.81 3.96
N LEU A 21 0.01 -9.45 4.72
CA LEU A 21 -1.06 -10.30 4.20
C LEU A 21 -2.33 -9.51 3.84
N ASP A 22 -2.42 -8.24 4.22
CA ASP A 22 -3.59 -7.39 3.96
C ASP A 22 -3.55 -6.70 2.59
N THR A 23 -2.67 -7.16 1.70
CA THR A 23 -2.63 -6.70 0.32
C THR A 23 -3.07 -7.78 -0.66
N GLU A 24 -3.57 -7.36 -1.82
CA GLU A 24 -4.06 -8.24 -2.88
C GLU A 24 -3.62 -7.75 -4.26
N LEU A 25 -3.56 -8.65 -5.24
CA LEU A 25 -3.27 -8.32 -6.63
C LEU A 25 -4.57 -8.31 -7.44
N ILE A 26 -4.85 -7.20 -8.10
CA ILE A 26 -6.01 -7.00 -8.96
C ILE A 26 -5.59 -6.71 -10.41
N MET A 27 -6.54 -6.70 -11.32
CA MET A 27 -6.41 -6.39 -12.75
C MET A 27 -5.46 -7.33 -13.52
N ARG A 28 -5.29 -8.56 -13.05
CA ARG A 28 -4.47 -9.57 -13.74
C ARG A 28 -4.99 -9.92 -15.15
N PRO A 29 -6.30 -10.15 -15.37
CA PRO A 29 -6.83 -10.41 -16.71
C PRO A 29 -6.61 -9.25 -17.68
N LEU A 30 -6.57 -8.02 -17.17
CA LEU A 30 -6.31 -6.81 -17.95
C LEU A 30 -4.82 -6.60 -18.28
N LYS A 31 -3.93 -7.50 -17.83
CA LYS A 31 -2.46 -7.37 -17.95
C LYS A 31 -1.91 -6.04 -17.40
N ASN A 32 -2.61 -5.48 -16.43
CA ASN A 32 -2.26 -4.25 -15.71
C ASN A 32 -2.32 -4.50 -14.21
N THR A 33 -1.59 -5.51 -13.75
CA THR A 33 -1.63 -5.96 -12.35
C THR A 33 -1.19 -4.87 -11.40
N GLU A 34 -2.00 -4.62 -10.38
CA GLU A 34 -1.72 -3.69 -9.30
C GLU A 34 -1.83 -4.39 -7.95
N ARG A 35 -0.98 -4.00 -6.99
CA ARG A 35 -1.12 -4.43 -5.60
C ARG A 35 -1.79 -3.34 -4.80
N VAL A 36 -2.84 -3.71 -4.10
CA VAL A 36 -3.74 -2.80 -3.37
C VAL A 36 -3.97 -3.29 -1.94
N LEU A 37 -4.38 -2.40 -1.04
CA LEU A 37 -4.85 -2.80 0.28
C LEU A 37 -6.26 -3.43 0.15
N LYS A 38 -6.51 -4.52 0.87
CA LYS A 38 -7.80 -5.20 0.89
C LYS A 38 -8.89 -4.30 1.48
N ASN A 39 -10.02 -4.23 0.77
CA ASN A 39 -11.25 -3.58 1.19
C ASN A 39 -12.43 -4.15 0.38
N ASP A 40 -13.63 -3.64 0.61
CA ASP A 40 -14.83 -4.12 -0.09
C ASP A 40 -14.78 -3.86 -1.61
N ALA A 41 -14.19 -2.74 -2.04
CA ALA A 41 -14.02 -2.46 -3.47
C ALA A 41 -13.11 -3.48 -4.15
N VAL A 42 -12.00 -3.85 -3.50
CA VAL A 42 -11.08 -4.90 -3.98
C VAL A 42 -11.80 -6.24 -4.08
N THR A 43 -12.64 -6.58 -3.10
CA THR A 43 -13.45 -7.79 -3.12
C THR A 43 -14.42 -7.81 -4.32
N ARG A 44 -15.06 -6.68 -4.64
CA ARG A 44 -15.92 -6.55 -5.83
C ARG A 44 -15.14 -6.73 -7.14
N ILE A 45 -13.94 -6.16 -7.24
CA ILE A 45 -13.06 -6.34 -8.41
C ILE A 45 -12.70 -7.81 -8.59
N LEU A 46 -12.23 -8.48 -7.54
CA LEU A 46 -11.83 -9.89 -7.59
C LEU A 46 -12.99 -10.82 -7.96
N ASN A 47 -14.21 -10.54 -7.50
CA ASN A 47 -15.40 -11.28 -7.90
C ASN A 47 -15.66 -11.12 -9.41
N LYS A 48 -15.55 -9.92 -9.96
CA LYS A 48 -15.69 -9.68 -11.39
C LYS A 48 -14.58 -10.35 -12.22
N GLU A 49 -13.33 -10.32 -11.75
CA GLU A 49 -12.23 -11.07 -12.36
C GLU A 49 -12.51 -12.57 -12.40
N LYS A 50 -13.05 -13.12 -11.32
CA LYS A 50 -13.41 -14.54 -11.22
C LYS A 50 -14.57 -14.93 -12.14
N GLU A 51 -15.57 -14.05 -12.28
CA GLU A 51 -16.75 -14.28 -13.10
C GLU A 51 -16.44 -14.19 -14.61
N GLN A 52 -15.63 -13.22 -15.01
CA GLN A 52 -15.41 -12.88 -16.43
C GLN A 52 -14.09 -13.41 -16.98
N GLY A 53 -13.09 -13.67 -16.15
CA GLY A 53 -11.77 -14.16 -16.57
C GLY A 53 -11.14 -13.25 -17.61
N ASP A 54 -10.68 -13.83 -18.71
CA ASP A 54 -10.02 -13.11 -19.82
C ASP A 54 -10.96 -12.17 -20.61
N ASN A 55 -12.28 -12.22 -20.37
CA ASN A 55 -13.25 -11.33 -20.99
C ASN A 55 -13.45 -10.02 -20.20
N LEU A 56 -12.87 -9.89 -19.01
CA LEU A 56 -12.96 -8.68 -18.18
C LEU A 56 -12.50 -7.46 -18.97
N GLN A 57 -13.29 -6.39 -18.90
CA GLN A 57 -12.94 -5.09 -19.47
C GLN A 57 -12.79 -4.06 -18.35
N ILE A 58 -11.98 -3.02 -18.60
CA ILE A 58 -11.77 -1.95 -17.59
C ILE A 58 -13.09 -1.27 -17.17
N GLN A 59 -14.07 -1.20 -18.10
CA GLN A 59 -15.38 -0.62 -17.83
C GLN A 59 -16.16 -1.37 -16.76
N ASP A 60 -15.92 -2.68 -16.60
CA ASP A 60 -16.62 -3.52 -15.63
C ASP A 60 -16.24 -3.18 -14.17
N ILE A 61 -15.05 -2.63 -13.99
CA ILE A 61 -14.50 -2.25 -12.68
C ILE A 61 -14.20 -0.74 -12.57
N PHE A 62 -14.64 0.05 -13.54
CA PHE A 62 -14.27 1.46 -13.65
C PHE A 62 -14.61 2.26 -12.38
N GLY A 63 -15.76 2.00 -11.77
CA GLY A 63 -16.21 2.69 -10.55
C GLY A 63 -15.32 2.43 -9.33
N GLU A 64 -14.62 1.30 -9.28
CA GLU A 64 -13.72 0.91 -8.20
C GLU A 64 -12.28 1.38 -8.38
N VAL A 65 -11.90 1.81 -9.60
CA VAL A 65 -10.49 2.17 -9.88
C VAL A 65 -10.33 3.60 -10.39
N ALA A 66 -11.33 4.19 -11.03
CA ALA A 66 -11.22 5.52 -11.62
C ALA A 66 -11.78 6.62 -10.71
N GLY A 67 -10.98 7.68 -10.48
CA GLY A 67 -11.41 8.86 -9.73
C GLY A 67 -11.64 8.62 -8.22
N VAL A 68 -11.16 7.50 -7.68
CA VAL A 68 -11.38 7.10 -6.28
C VAL A 68 -10.37 7.71 -5.29
N TYR A 69 -9.18 8.04 -5.76
CA TYR A 69 -8.10 8.54 -4.92
C TYR A 69 -8.46 9.79 -4.09
N PRO A 70 -9.09 10.85 -4.62
CA PRO A 70 -9.50 11.99 -3.80
C PRO A 70 -10.44 11.59 -2.65
N LYS A 71 -11.39 10.68 -2.90
CA LYS A 71 -12.33 10.20 -1.89
C LYS A 71 -11.61 9.44 -0.76
N ILE A 72 -10.59 8.64 -1.11
CA ILE A 72 -9.81 7.88 -0.14
C ILE A 72 -8.81 8.80 0.56
N MET A 73 -7.95 9.48 -0.21
CA MET A 73 -6.80 10.21 0.32
C MET A 73 -7.18 11.51 1.03
N GLN A 74 -8.23 12.21 0.59
CA GLN A 74 -8.64 13.50 1.14
C GLN A 74 -9.85 13.39 2.06
N GLU A 75 -10.86 12.58 1.69
CA GLU A 75 -12.11 12.44 2.44
C GLU A 75 -12.09 11.26 3.44
N GLY A 76 -11.13 10.34 3.30
CA GLY A 76 -10.99 9.18 4.18
C GLY A 76 -12.04 8.09 3.97
N THR A 77 -12.73 8.08 2.82
CA THR A 77 -13.72 7.07 2.47
C THR A 77 -13.01 5.82 1.93
N MET A 78 -12.54 4.96 2.83
CA MET A 78 -11.62 3.85 2.51
C MET A 78 -12.21 2.80 1.55
N GLU A 79 -13.55 2.66 1.53
CA GLU A 79 -14.28 1.70 0.70
C GLU A 79 -14.70 2.26 -0.67
N ALA A 80 -14.30 3.51 -0.99
CA ALA A 80 -14.68 4.18 -2.24
C ALA A 80 -14.05 3.55 -3.49
N GLY A 81 -12.98 2.78 -3.33
CA GLY A 81 -12.29 2.13 -4.43
C GLY A 81 -11.01 1.42 -4.01
N ALA A 82 -10.32 0.85 -4.99
CA ALA A 82 -9.01 0.27 -4.80
C ALA A 82 -7.93 1.37 -4.75
N TRP A 83 -6.92 1.19 -3.90
CA TRP A 83 -5.76 2.09 -3.83
C TRP A 83 -4.47 1.31 -3.60
N SER A 84 -3.41 1.78 -4.25
CA SER A 84 -2.11 1.11 -4.26
C SER A 84 -1.52 0.99 -2.86
N CYS A 85 -1.13 -0.21 -2.48
CA CYS A 85 -0.46 -0.47 -1.22
C CYS A 85 0.46 -1.69 -1.36
N GLY A 86 1.74 -1.51 -1.10
CA GLY A 86 2.73 -2.59 -1.13
C GLY A 86 2.71 -3.43 0.15
N MET A 87 3.27 -4.64 0.09
CA MET A 87 3.43 -5.54 1.25
C MET A 87 4.30 -4.92 2.36
N VAL A 88 5.10 -3.91 2.02
CA VAL A 88 5.90 -3.14 2.99
C VAL A 88 5.03 -2.45 4.05
N ALA A 89 3.71 -2.33 3.84
CA ALA A 89 2.78 -1.86 4.87
C ALA A 89 2.95 -2.64 6.19
N GLY A 90 3.21 -3.95 6.11
CA GLY A 90 3.50 -4.78 7.29
C GLY A 90 4.75 -4.38 8.11
N LEU A 91 5.57 -3.45 7.62
CA LEU A 91 6.71 -2.88 8.35
C LEU A 91 6.46 -1.46 8.87
N ILE A 92 5.25 -0.91 8.66
CA ILE A 92 4.87 0.42 9.12
C ILE A 92 4.06 0.29 10.40
N HIS A 93 4.65 0.65 11.55
CA HIS A 93 4.04 0.45 12.87
C HIS A 93 3.72 1.75 13.60
N ASP A 94 4.08 2.91 13.02
CA ASP A 94 3.86 4.22 13.61
C ASP A 94 3.67 5.31 12.53
N ILE A 95 3.27 6.49 12.99
CA ILE A 95 3.13 7.69 12.14
C ILE A 95 4.11 8.75 12.67
N PRO A 96 5.39 8.66 12.31
CA PRO A 96 6.41 9.61 12.75
C PRO A 96 6.28 10.96 12.02
N THR A 97 7.01 11.97 12.48
CA THR A 97 7.31 13.15 11.65
C THR A 97 8.27 12.77 10.51
N CYS A 98 8.32 13.59 9.46
CA CYS A 98 9.31 13.41 8.39
C CYS A 98 10.74 13.41 8.94
N LYS A 99 11.03 14.30 9.92
CA LYS A 99 12.34 14.35 10.55
C LYS A 99 12.69 13.04 11.29
N GLU A 100 11.78 12.56 12.15
CA GLU A 100 11.97 11.31 12.89
C GLU A 100 12.17 10.11 11.96
N LEU A 101 11.44 10.06 10.83
CA LEU A 101 11.59 9.00 9.85
C LEU A 101 12.96 9.04 9.18
N VAL A 102 13.42 10.21 8.73
CA VAL A 102 14.74 10.36 8.08
C VAL A 102 15.87 10.06 9.06
N ASP A 103 15.80 10.60 10.28
CA ASP A 103 16.81 10.34 11.32
C ASP A 103 16.92 8.83 11.61
N ARG A 104 15.78 8.12 11.71
CA ARG A 104 15.73 6.66 11.92
C ARG A 104 16.38 5.91 10.77
N ILE A 105 16.05 6.24 9.52
CA ILE A 105 16.64 5.60 8.33
C ILE A 105 18.17 5.75 8.32
N ILE A 106 18.68 6.93 8.62
CA ILE A 106 20.12 7.18 8.65
C ILE A 106 20.78 6.40 9.79
N SER A 107 20.22 6.47 11.00
CA SER A 107 20.75 5.75 12.18
C SER A 107 20.79 4.24 11.95
N ASP A 108 19.72 3.67 11.36
CA ASP A 108 19.67 2.24 11.06
C ASP A 108 20.71 1.86 10.02
N ALA A 109 20.91 2.70 8.98
CA ALA A 109 21.93 2.48 7.97
C ALA A 109 23.36 2.51 8.57
N GLU A 110 23.66 3.48 9.44
CA GLU A 110 24.92 3.57 10.15
C GLU A 110 25.17 2.34 11.04
N SER A 111 24.16 1.89 11.78
CA SER A 111 24.25 0.68 12.62
C SER A 111 24.53 -0.57 11.77
N ILE A 112 23.86 -0.72 10.62
CA ILE A 112 24.11 -1.85 9.70
C ILE A 112 25.54 -1.83 9.18
N ILE A 113 26.04 -0.66 8.79
CA ILE A 113 27.42 -0.52 8.30
C ILE A 113 28.42 -0.86 9.39
N ASN A 114 28.25 -0.30 10.58
CA ASN A 114 29.21 -0.45 11.67
C ASN A 114 29.15 -1.83 12.34
N ASP A 115 27.97 -2.37 12.53
CA ASP A 115 27.78 -3.59 13.34
C ASP A 115 27.75 -4.88 12.49
N ARG A 116 27.26 -4.81 11.26
CA ARG A 116 27.09 -5.99 10.40
C ARG A 116 28.12 -6.06 9.30
N LEU A 117 28.24 -5.02 8.47
CA LEU A 117 29.13 -5.02 7.30
C LEU A 117 30.60 -5.00 7.71
N SER A 118 30.97 -4.32 8.81
CA SER A 118 32.33 -4.31 9.34
C SER A 118 32.85 -5.70 9.73
N LYS A 119 31.93 -6.65 9.98
CA LYS A 119 32.26 -8.03 10.34
C LYS A 119 32.42 -8.97 9.14
N VAL A 120 32.09 -8.51 7.95
CA VAL A 120 32.27 -9.27 6.71
C VAL A 120 33.74 -9.30 6.36
N LYS A 121 34.38 -10.46 6.49
CA LYS A 121 35.76 -10.70 6.02
C LYS A 121 35.69 -11.06 4.55
N ILE A 122 36.32 -10.27 3.71
CA ILE A 122 36.59 -10.63 2.32
C ILE A 122 37.77 -11.59 2.37
N ALA A 123 37.56 -12.83 1.95
CA ALA A 123 38.61 -13.85 1.84
C ALA A 123 39.53 -13.54 0.65
#